data_60784809cc48f89b87cf028f3e68223d
#
_entry.id   60784809cc48f89b87cf028f3e68223d
#
_cell.length_a   1.000
_cell.length_b   1.000
_cell.length_c   1.000
_cell.angle_alpha   90.00
_cell.angle_beta   90.00
_cell.angle_gamma   90.00
#
_symmetry.space_group_name_H-M   'P 1'
#
loop_
_entity.id
_entity.type
_entity.pdbx_description
1 polymer ?
#
loop_
_entity_poly.entity_id
_entity_poly.type
_entity_poly.pdbx_seq_one_letter_code
_entity_poly.pdbx_strand_id
1 'polypeptide(L)'
;MFAQTAPKILVGYWPVAAALPFFVMEHNGYFKEAGVDVELVKFSDQVKVTEALLAGRIQATATGTGSTQLGLAEIAQPSLFKILAANLSSEKSILDEFIVAKGAPYKKIADLKGKKIATGVGPQAMLEAKLILAKAGVDATPMELSPAQHIAAISSGQIDAAYTYEPNGTVGRLNGTTQVLESGVRSKYLLGNANAPWYGGAAVMTTEFLKTQPAAAKKYLAGMKRGFEEVRKNINGARAVFPSYTTFDVKLAEAIPPISYTLYDDFQPSDLRYFQANYDLFLAEKIFTRKLDVASMLYRA
;
A
#
# COMPACT_ATOMS: atom_id res chain seq x y z
N MET A 1 16.22 20.68 35.75
CA MET A 1 15.22 20.42 34.70
C MET A 1 15.66 19.17 33.96
N PHE A 2 15.06 18.02 34.22
CA PHE A 2 15.35 16.82 33.44
C PHE A 2 14.80 17.07 32.03
N ALA A 3 15.67 17.03 31.03
CA ALA A 3 15.25 17.05 29.62
C ALA A 3 14.33 15.84 29.42
N GLN A 4 13.06 16.09 29.21
CA GLN A 4 12.10 15.04 28.85
C GLN A 4 12.57 14.45 27.51
N THR A 5 13.04 13.20 27.54
CA THR A 5 13.45 12.51 26.32
C THR A 5 12.28 12.55 25.33
N ALA A 6 12.54 12.96 24.09
CA ALA A 6 11.52 12.99 23.06
C ALA A 6 10.85 11.60 22.97
N PRO A 7 9.50 11.53 22.90
CA PRO A 7 8.82 10.25 22.84
C PRO A 7 9.25 9.52 21.58
N LYS A 8 9.56 8.23 21.72
CA LYS A 8 9.86 7.35 20.59
C LYS A 8 8.57 7.05 19.81
N ILE A 9 8.63 7.18 18.49
CA ILE A 9 7.51 6.88 17.58
C ILE A 9 7.80 5.57 16.86
N LEU A 10 7.01 4.55 17.14
CA LEU A 10 7.09 3.27 16.45
C LEU A 10 6.20 3.32 15.21
N VAL A 11 6.80 3.13 14.03
CA VAL A 11 6.12 3.16 12.72
C VAL A 11 6.11 1.77 12.14
N GLY A 12 4.94 1.15 12.08
CA GLY A 12 4.78 -0.19 11.49
C GLY A 12 4.87 -0.16 9.96
N TYR A 13 5.59 -1.12 9.38
CA TYR A 13 5.63 -1.36 7.94
C TYR A 13 5.70 -2.84 7.61
N TRP A 14 5.36 -3.18 6.38
CA TRP A 14 5.65 -4.48 5.79
C TRP A 14 6.46 -4.27 4.49
N PRO A 15 7.25 -5.27 4.02
CA PRO A 15 8.16 -5.10 2.87
C PRO A 15 7.40 -4.96 1.55
N VAL A 16 6.97 -3.76 1.23
CA VAL A 16 6.26 -3.42 0.00
C VAL A 16 6.88 -2.16 -0.63
N ALA A 17 6.87 -2.08 -1.95
CA ALA A 17 7.46 -0.95 -2.66
C ALA A 17 6.84 0.40 -2.26
N ALA A 18 5.56 0.42 -1.89
CA ALA A 18 4.84 1.62 -1.45
C ALA A 18 5.38 2.25 -0.16
N ALA A 19 6.17 1.52 0.66
CA ALA A 19 6.76 2.05 1.89
C ALA A 19 8.05 2.87 1.66
N LEU A 20 8.51 3.00 0.42
CA LEU A 20 9.76 3.68 0.04
C LEU A 20 10.01 5.03 0.73
N PRO A 21 9.06 5.98 0.81
CA PRO A 21 9.33 7.26 1.46
C PRO A 21 9.80 7.11 2.92
N PHE A 22 9.27 6.13 3.64
CA PHE A 22 9.63 5.86 5.04
C PHE A 22 11.03 5.28 5.17
N PHE A 23 11.45 4.43 4.24
CA PHE A 23 12.82 3.93 4.16
C PHE A 23 13.81 5.04 3.88
N VAL A 24 13.48 5.96 2.96
CA VAL A 24 14.30 7.15 2.65
C VAL A 24 14.43 8.06 3.87
N MET A 25 13.33 8.30 4.60
CA MET A 25 13.34 9.15 5.80
C MET A 25 14.25 8.60 6.90
N GLU A 26 14.16 7.29 7.14
CA GLU A 26 14.99 6.61 8.14
C GLU A 26 16.45 6.58 7.69
N HIS A 27 16.71 6.16 6.45
CA HIS A 27 18.07 6.03 5.90
C HIS A 27 18.83 7.35 5.89
N ASN A 28 18.16 8.44 5.49
CA ASN A 28 18.76 9.77 5.39
C ASN A 28 18.71 10.54 6.72
N GLY A 29 18.13 9.97 7.77
CA GLY A 29 18.07 10.58 9.09
C GLY A 29 17.12 11.78 9.18
N TYR A 30 16.13 11.92 8.30
CA TYR A 30 15.25 13.09 8.26
C TYR A 30 14.38 13.23 9.52
N PHE A 31 14.01 12.13 10.15
CA PHE A 31 13.33 12.17 11.45
C PHE A 31 14.26 12.69 12.56
N LYS A 32 15.49 12.20 12.61
CA LYS A 32 16.50 12.64 13.57
C LYS A 32 16.82 14.12 13.41
N GLU A 33 17.00 14.59 12.17
CA GLU A 33 17.22 16.00 11.86
C GLU A 33 16.02 16.88 12.23
N ALA A 34 14.79 16.36 12.10
CA ALA A 34 13.58 17.03 12.57
C ALA A 34 13.46 17.02 14.12
N GLY A 35 14.31 16.28 14.82
CA GLY A 35 14.35 16.20 16.29
C GLY A 35 13.28 15.29 16.88
N VAL A 36 12.97 14.17 16.19
CA VAL A 36 12.13 13.08 16.70
C VAL A 36 12.87 11.75 16.63
N ASP A 37 12.62 10.90 17.63
CA ASP A 37 13.10 9.51 17.67
C ASP A 37 12.04 8.62 17.02
N VAL A 38 12.36 8.03 15.87
CA VAL A 38 11.47 7.14 15.10
C VAL A 38 12.14 5.78 14.94
N GLU A 39 11.37 4.73 15.06
CA GLU A 39 11.82 3.37 14.76
C GLU A 39 10.84 2.73 13.77
N LEU A 40 11.35 2.20 12.67
CA LEU A 40 10.57 1.41 11.71
C LEU A 40 10.47 -0.04 12.21
N VAL A 41 9.24 -0.48 12.54
CA VAL A 41 8.96 -1.83 13.03
C VAL A 41 8.43 -2.69 11.88
N LYS A 42 9.17 -3.73 11.52
CA LYS A 42 8.84 -4.63 10.40
C LYS A 42 7.82 -5.69 10.82
N PHE A 43 6.80 -5.89 9.98
CA PHE A 43 5.79 -6.93 10.09
C PHE A 43 5.80 -7.81 8.83
N SER A 44 5.17 -9.00 8.89
CA SER A 44 5.06 -9.92 7.76
C SER A 44 4.14 -9.41 6.65
N ASP A 45 3.10 -8.68 7.02
CA ASP A 45 2.04 -8.21 6.13
C ASP A 45 1.26 -7.03 6.72
N GLN A 46 0.39 -6.43 5.90
CA GLN A 46 -0.42 -5.27 6.28
C GLN A 46 -1.44 -5.53 7.39
N VAL A 47 -1.93 -6.77 7.53
CA VAL A 47 -2.90 -7.13 8.58
C VAL A 47 -2.22 -7.04 9.93
N LYS A 48 -1.00 -7.57 10.04
CA LYS A 48 -0.19 -7.50 11.28
C LYS A 48 0.19 -6.07 11.65
N VAL A 49 0.45 -5.19 10.68
CA VAL A 49 0.65 -3.74 10.94
C VAL A 49 -0.62 -3.15 11.58
N THR A 50 -1.79 -3.44 11.02
CA THR A 50 -3.06 -2.88 11.51
C THR A 50 -3.45 -3.44 12.87
N GLU A 51 -3.22 -4.74 13.13
CA GLU A 51 -3.39 -5.34 14.45
C GLU A 51 -2.48 -4.68 15.51
N ALA A 52 -1.24 -4.36 15.15
CA ALA A 52 -0.32 -3.67 16.05
C ALA A 52 -0.76 -2.23 16.34
N LEU A 53 -1.33 -1.53 15.35
CA LEU A 53 -1.91 -0.18 15.52
C LEU A 53 -3.11 -0.22 16.47
N LEU A 54 -4.06 -1.13 16.25
CA LEU A 54 -5.23 -1.34 17.11
C LEU A 54 -4.85 -1.68 18.55
N ALA A 55 -3.80 -2.49 18.72
CA ALA A 55 -3.31 -2.87 20.04
C ALA A 55 -2.46 -1.78 20.72
N GLY A 56 -2.29 -0.60 20.12
CA GLY A 56 -1.47 0.50 20.65
C GLY A 56 0.03 0.20 20.70
N ARG A 57 0.48 -0.86 20.01
CA ARG A 57 1.91 -1.25 19.98
C ARG A 57 2.75 -0.38 19.05
N ILE A 58 2.14 0.33 18.13
CA ILE A 58 2.75 1.32 17.24
C ILE A 58 1.90 2.58 17.22
N GLN A 59 2.52 3.74 16.99
CA GLN A 59 1.84 5.04 16.95
C GLN A 59 1.50 5.47 15.53
N ALA A 60 2.18 4.90 14.53
CA ALA A 60 1.98 5.26 13.14
C ALA A 60 2.22 4.06 12.21
N THR A 61 1.81 4.19 10.95
CA THR A 61 2.11 3.23 9.90
C THR A 61 2.80 3.89 8.72
N ALA A 62 3.59 3.13 7.97
CA ALA A 62 4.12 3.55 6.68
C ALA A 62 3.04 3.44 5.58
N THR A 63 3.24 4.13 4.45
CA THR A 63 2.47 3.91 3.23
C THR A 63 2.57 2.46 2.77
N GLY A 64 1.55 1.98 2.07
CA GLY A 64 1.40 0.55 1.75
C GLY A 64 0.59 -0.24 2.78
N THR A 65 0.25 0.34 3.95
CA THR A 65 -0.76 -0.24 4.84
C THR A 65 -2.13 -0.10 4.18
N GLY A 66 -2.79 -1.22 3.91
CA GLY A 66 -4.01 -1.26 3.10
C GLY A 66 -5.15 -0.40 3.65
N SER A 67 -5.76 0.39 2.77
CA SER A 67 -6.87 1.28 3.16
C SER A 67 -8.07 0.53 3.70
N THR A 68 -8.35 -0.69 3.22
CA THR A 68 -9.44 -1.51 3.75
C THR A 68 -9.15 -1.97 5.18
N GLN A 69 -7.95 -2.44 5.48
CA GLN A 69 -7.55 -2.83 6.82
C GLN A 69 -7.61 -1.64 7.79
N LEU A 70 -7.15 -0.47 7.33
CA LEU A 70 -7.28 0.77 8.10
C LEU A 70 -8.75 1.16 8.31
N GLY A 71 -9.59 1.02 7.27
CA GLY A 71 -11.03 1.26 7.40
C GLY A 71 -11.71 0.32 8.40
N LEU A 72 -11.37 -0.98 8.39
CA LEU A 72 -11.87 -1.94 9.37
C LEU A 72 -11.40 -1.60 10.79
N ALA A 73 -10.16 -1.15 10.96
CA ALA A 73 -9.66 -0.68 12.25
C ALA A 73 -10.40 0.56 12.76
N GLU A 74 -10.69 1.53 11.87
CA GLU A 74 -11.48 2.72 12.21
C GLU A 74 -12.93 2.38 12.53
N ILE A 75 -13.50 1.32 11.94
CA ILE A 75 -14.83 0.80 12.28
C ILE A 75 -14.81 0.16 13.67
N ALA A 76 -13.79 -0.64 13.97
CA ALA A 76 -13.62 -1.31 15.25
C ALA A 76 -13.35 -0.32 16.40
N GLN A 77 -12.55 0.70 16.14
CA GLN A 77 -12.21 1.75 17.09
C GLN A 77 -12.35 3.13 16.44
N PRO A 78 -13.50 3.79 16.55
CA PRO A 78 -13.74 5.09 15.94
C PRO A 78 -12.77 6.17 16.38
N SER A 79 -12.31 6.97 15.43
CA SER A 79 -11.30 8.03 15.62
C SER A 79 -9.93 7.48 16.08
N LEU A 80 -9.59 6.26 15.68
CA LEU A 80 -8.32 5.62 16.03
C LEU A 80 -7.14 6.42 15.49
N PHE A 81 -7.22 6.93 14.27
CA PHE A 81 -6.09 7.59 13.60
C PHE A 81 -6.52 8.75 12.69
N LYS A 82 -5.50 9.44 12.19
CA LYS A 82 -5.59 10.37 11.06
C LYS A 82 -4.68 9.93 9.93
N ILE A 83 -5.16 10.08 8.68
CA ILE A 83 -4.40 9.77 7.47
C ILE A 83 -3.42 10.93 7.21
N LEU A 84 -2.14 10.59 7.09
CA LEU A 84 -1.05 11.53 6.86
C LEU A 84 -0.58 11.54 5.41
N ALA A 85 -0.67 10.41 4.72
CA ALA A 85 -0.37 10.27 3.31
C ALA A 85 -1.07 9.03 2.75
N ALA A 86 -1.28 8.99 1.45
CA ALA A 86 -1.75 7.78 0.78
C ALA A 86 -0.90 7.49 -0.45
N ASN A 87 -0.69 6.21 -0.75
CA ASN A 87 -0.15 5.75 -2.02
C ASN A 87 -1.30 5.44 -2.96
N LEU A 88 -1.09 5.75 -4.22
CA LEU A 88 -2.09 5.51 -5.25
C LEU A 88 -1.55 4.55 -6.32
N SER A 89 -2.49 3.86 -6.97
CA SER A 89 -2.26 3.04 -8.15
C SER A 89 -3.06 3.60 -9.32
N SER A 90 -2.49 3.54 -10.51
CA SER A 90 -3.13 3.91 -11.78
C SER A 90 -2.30 3.35 -12.94
N GLU A 91 -2.71 3.58 -14.18
CA GLU A 91 -1.90 3.23 -15.35
C GLU A 91 -0.49 3.87 -15.32
N LYS A 92 -0.35 5.05 -14.73
CA LYS A 92 0.92 5.80 -14.62
C LYS A 92 1.72 5.51 -13.35
N SER A 93 1.09 4.88 -12.36
CA SER A 93 1.68 4.53 -11.07
C SER A 93 1.32 3.09 -10.74
N ILE A 94 2.02 2.16 -11.39
CA ILE A 94 1.70 0.73 -11.34
C ILE A 94 2.06 0.18 -9.96
N LEU A 95 1.06 -0.36 -9.27
CA LEU A 95 1.25 -1.02 -7.99
C LEU A 95 0.53 -2.37 -7.92
N ASP A 96 -0.45 -2.59 -8.79
CA ASP A 96 -1.30 -3.79 -8.86
C ASP A 96 -1.34 -4.35 -10.27
N GLU A 97 -1.37 -5.68 -10.37
CA GLU A 97 -1.27 -6.37 -11.64
C GLU A 97 -1.76 -7.81 -11.57
N PHE A 98 -2.14 -8.36 -12.73
CA PHE A 98 -2.26 -9.79 -12.94
C PHE A 98 -1.00 -10.31 -13.61
N ILE A 99 -0.41 -11.36 -13.04
CA ILE A 99 0.76 -12.07 -13.61
C ILE A 99 0.39 -13.50 -14.00
N VAL A 100 1.05 -13.99 -15.05
CA VAL A 100 0.90 -15.35 -15.60
C VAL A 100 2.28 -15.92 -15.93
N ALA A 101 2.38 -17.21 -16.20
CA ALA A 101 3.65 -17.82 -16.63
C ALA A 101 4.17 -17.13 -17.90
N LYS A 102 5.48 -16.97 -18.00
CA LYS A 102 6.11 -16.43 -19.21
C LYS A 102 5.81 -17.32 -20.41
N GLY A 103 5.33 -16.70 -21.50
CA GLY A 103 4.90 -17.43 -22.70
C GLY A 103 3.52 -18.04 -22.62
N ALA A 104 2.78 -17.85 -21.53
CA ALA A 104 1.37 -18.25 -21.47
C ALA A 104 0.56 -17.56 -22.58
N PRO A 105 -0.42 -18.24 -23.19
CA PRO A 105 -1.15 -17.73 -24.36
C PRO A 105 -2.16 -16.63 -24.02
N TYR A 106 -2.29 -16.26 -22.75
CA TYR A 106 -3.25 -15.25 -22.28
C TYR A 106 -2.82 -13.84 -22.71
N LYS A 107 -3.77 -13.02 -23.18
CA LYS A 107 -3.54 -11.63 -23.63
C LYS A 107 -4.27 -10.60 -22.76
N LYS A 108 -5.31 -11.02 -22.03
CA LYS A 108 -6.15 -10.18 -21.17
C LYS A 108 -6.76 -11.01 -20.06
N ILE A 109 -7.23 -10.34 -19.00
CA ILE A 109 -7.85 -11.02 -17.84
C ILE A 109 -9.03 -11.91 -18.27
N ALA A 110 -9.80 -11.52 -19.27
CA ALA A 110 -10.93 -12.34 -19.80
C ALA A 110 -10.51 -13.75 -20.28
N ASP A 111 -9.23 -13.94 -20.65
CA ASP A 111 -8.71 -15.23 -21.09
C ASP A 111 -8.47 -16.21 -19.92
N LEU A 112 -8.62 -15.74 -18.69
CA LEU A 112 -8.47 -16.54 -17.47
C LEU A 112 -9.72 -17.32 -17.07
N LYS A 113 -10.75 -17.36 -17.93
CA LYS A 113 -11.98 -18.14 -17.66
C LYS A 113 -11.64 -19.62 -17.43
N GLY A 114 -12.11 -20.18 -16.31
CA GLY A 114 -11.86 -21.58 -15.93
C GLY A 114 -10.42 -21.87 -15.44
N LYS A 115 -9.62 -20.83 -15.19
CA LYS A 115 -8.23 -20.95 -14.72
C LYS A 115 -8.14 -20.87 -13.21
N LYS A 116 -7.07 -21.45 -12.66
CA LYS A 116 -6.75 -21.37 -11.23
C LYS A 116 -6.08 -20.03 -10.96
N ILE A 117 -6.74 -19.17 -10.21
CA ILE A 117 -6.28 -17.81 -9.94
C ILE A 117 -6.02 -17.65 -8.45
N ALA A 118 -4.89 -17.07 -8.08
CA ALA A 118 -4.61 -16.68 -6.72
C ALA A 118 -4.68 -15.16 -6.51
N THR A 119 -4.87 -14.76 -5.27
CA THR A 119 -4.77 -13.37 -4.80
C THR A 119 -4.04 -13.33 -3.47
N GLY A 120 -3.62 -12.14 -3.03
CA GLY A 120 -3.05 -11.92 -1.70
C GLY A 120 -4.03 -12.27 -0.58
N VAL A 121 -3.51 -12.34 0.65
CA VAL A 121 -4.30 -12.67 1.84
C VAL A 121 -5.11 -11.46 2.30
N GLY A 122 -6.33 -11.72 2.74
CA GLY A 122 -7.20 -10.75 3.39
C GLY A 122 -8.31 -10.17 2.51
N PRO A 123 -9.29 -9.53 3.15
CA PRO A 123 -10.55 -9.14 2.49
C PRO A 123 -10.36 -8.13 1.35
N GLN A 124 -9.36 -7.25 1.43
CA GLN A 124 -9.08 -6.29 0.37
C GLN A 124 -8.67 -6.99 -0.92
N ALA A 125 -7.63 -7.81 -0.86
CA ALA A 125 -7.08 -8.48 -2.04
C ALA A 125 -8.12 -9.42 -2.67
N MET A 126 -8.85 -10.15 -1.84
CA MET A 126 -9.91 -11.06 -2.28
C MET A 126 -11.03 -10.31 -3.00
N LEU A 127 -11.55 -9.23 -2.42
CA LEU A 127 -12.63 -8.46 -3.03
C LEU A 127 -12.19 -7.79 -4.32
N GLU A 128 -11.04 -7.10 -4.30
CA GLU A 128 -10.49 -6.45 -5.49
C GLU A 128 -10.35 -7.45 -6.65
N ALA A 129 -9.74 -8.62 -6.40
CA ALA A 129 -9.56 -9.66 -7.42
C ALA A 129 -10.89 -10.18 -7.96
N LYS A 130 -11.87 -10.50 -7.09
CA LYS A 130 -13.22 -10.93 -7.50
C LYS A 130 -13.91 -9.91 -8.40
N LEU A 131 -13.92 -8.65 -7.98
CA LEU A 131 -14.60 -7.59 -8.73
C LEU A 131 -13.92 -7.31 -10.06
N ILE A 132 -12.58 -7.31 -10.12
CA ILE A 132 -11.82 -7.13 -11.36
C ILE A 132 -12.13 -8.27 -12.33
N LEU A 133 -12.09 -9.52 -11.86
CA LEU A 133 -12.41 -10.70 -12.64
C LEU A 133 -13.84 -10.63 -13.18
N ALA A 134 -14.82 -10.35 -12.33
CA ALA A 134 -16.22 -10.23 -12.73
C ALA A 134 -16.42 -9.14 -13.79
N LYS A 135 -15.81 -7.96 -13.64
CA LYS A 135 -15.88 -6.88 -14.63
C LYS A 135 -15.12 -7.21 -15.93
N ALA A 136 -14.15 -8.10 -15.88
CA ALA A 136 -13.48 -8.65 -17.07
C ALA A 136 -14.25 -9.82 -17.71
N GLY A 137 -15.43 -10.19 -17.19
CA GLY A 137 -16.24 -11.30 -17.68
C GLY A 137 -15.78 -12.69 -17.25
N VAL A 138 -15.01 -12.76 -16.17
CA VAL A 138 -14.51 -14.01 -15.58
C VAL A 138 -15.22 -14.27 -14.26
N ASP A 139 -16.12 -15.23 -14.23
CA ASP A 139 -16.73 -15.72 -12.99
C ASP A 139 -15.78 -16.71 -12.31
N ALA A 140 -15.02 -16.24 -11.35
CA ALA A 140 -14.08 -17.05 -10.59
C ALA A 140 -13.91 -16.50 -9.15
N THR A 141 -13.70 -17.40 -8.22
CA THR A 141 -13.26 -17.06 -6.86
C THR A 141 -11.78 -17.41 -6.74
N PRO A 142 -10.89 -16.40 -6.61
CA PRO A 142 -9.47 -16.65 -6.42
C PRO A 142 -9.21 -17.39 -5.10
N MET A 143 -8.12 -18.15 -5.04
CA MET A 143 -7.61 -18.69 -3.77
C MET A 143 -6.69 -17.68 -3.10
N GLU A 144 -6.73 -17.64 -1.77
CA GLU A 144 -5.75 -16.86 -1.01
C GLU A 144 -4.39 -17.55 -1.01
N LEU A 145 -3.36 -16.82 -1.37
CA LEU A 145 -1.96 -17.25 -1.33
C LEU A 145 -1.07 -16.07 -0.96
N SER A 146 -0.08 -16.28 -0.11
CA SER A 146 0.86 -15.21 0.21
C SER A 146 1.51 -14.67 -1.07
N PRO A 147 1.61 -13.34 -1.26
CA PRO A 147 2.24 -12.76 -2.45
C PRO A 147 3.65 -13.30 -2.71
N ALA A 148 4.41 -13.61 -1.68
CA ALA A 148 5.75 -14.21 -1.80
C ALA A 148 5.74 -15.60 -2.49
N GLN A 149 4.59 -16.28 -2.53
CA GLN A 149 4.45 -17.60 -3.14
C GLN A 149 3.91 -17.56 -4.58
N HIS A 150 3.40 -16.42 -5.05
CA HIS A 150 2.72 -16.31 -6.34
C HIS A 150 3.58 -16.77 -7.51
N ILE A 151 4.84 -16.32 -7.59
CA ILE A 151 5.74 -16.65 -8.69
C ILE A 151 6.07 -18.16 -8.70
N ALA A 152 6.36 -18.72 -7.52
CA ALA A 152 6.66 -20.15 -7.38
C ALA A 152 5.44 -21.02 -7.73
N ALA A 153 4.23 -20.63 -7.30
CA ALA A 153 3.00 -21.34 -7.60
C ALA A 153 2.64 -21.29 -9.09
N ILE A 154 2.91 -20.18 -9.79
CA ILE A 154 2.78 -20.09 -11.24
C ILE A 154 3.81 -20.97 -11.94
N SER A 155 5.07 -20.92 -11.50
CA SER A 155 6.17 -21.71 -12.11
C SER A 155 5.96 -23.20 -11.98
N SER A 156 5.35 -23.67 -10.87
CA SER A 156 5.03 -25.09 -10.65
C SER A 156 3.72 -25.54 -11.30
N GLY A 157 2.93 -24.64 -11.89
CA GLY A 157 1.61 -24.93 -12.44
C GLY A 157 0.52 -25.18 -11.38
N GLN A 158 0.79 -24.83 -10.12
CA GLN A 158 -0.22 -24.88 -9.05
C GLN A 158 -1.37 -23.90 -9.34
N ILE A 159 -1.05 -22.73 -9.88
CA ILE A 159 -1.97 -21.71 -10.34
C ILE A 159 -1.62 -21.24 -11.76
N ASP A 160 -2.59 -20.77 -12.50
CA ASP A 160 -2.42 -20.22 -13.87
C ASP A 160 -2.09 -18.72 -13.83
N ALA A 161 -2.65 -18.00 -12.87
CA ALA A 161 -2.50 -16.55 -12.74
C ALA A 161 -2.54 -16.11 -11.27
N ALA A 162 -1.99 -14.93 -10.99
CA ALA A 162 -2.15 -14.27 -9.69
C ALA A 162 -2.47 -12.79 -9.86
N TYR A 163 -3.44 -12.30 -9.08
CA TYR A 163 -3.59 -10.89 -8.77
C TYR A 163 -2.60 -10.54 -7.67
N THR A 164 -1.70 -9.62 -7.94
CA THR A 164 -0.57 -9.33 -7.04
C THR A 164 -0.20 -7.84 -7.05
N TYR A 165 0.76 -7.49 -6.21
CA TYR A 165 1.29 -6.13 -6.09
C TYR A 165 2.78 -6.10 -6.40
N GLU A 166 3.29 -4.95 -6.81
CA GLU A 166 4.74 -4.76 -6.93
C GLU A 166 5.44 -4.98 -5.56
N PRO A 167 6.58 -5.69 -5.54
CA PRO A 167 7.47 -5.93 -6.68
C PRO A 167 7.28 -7.27 -7.42
N ASN A 168 6.25 -8.04 -7.18
CA ASN A 168 6.15 -9.40 -7.74
C ASN A 168 6.18 -9.45 -9.27
N GLY A 169 5.49 -8.53 -9.95
CA GLY A 169 5.55 -8.47 -11.40
C GLY A 169 6.96 -8.17 -11.91
N THR A 170 7.64 -7.25 -11.24
CA THR A 170 9.05 -6.93 -11.57
C THR A 170 9.96 -8.11 -11.28
N VAL A 171 9.83 -8.79 -10.13
CA VAL A 171 10.61 -10.01 -9.82
C VAL A 171 10.41 -11.08 -10.87
N GLY A 172 9.17 -11.38 -11.24
CA GLY A 172 8.87 -12.41 -12.22
C GLY A 172 9.40 -12.09 -13.62
N ARG A 173 9.36 -10.81 -14.03
CA ARG A 173 9.98 -10.34 -15.30
C ARG A 173 11.50 -10.49 -15.27
N LEU A 174 12.15 -10.07 -14.20
CA LEU A 174 13.61 -10.15 -14.06
C LEU A 174 14.11 -11.60 -14.04
N ASN A 175 13.37 -12.48 -13.39
CA ASN A 175 13.70 -13.90 -13.33
C ASN A 175 13.32 -14.68 -14.60
N GLY A 176 12.57 -14.03 -15.51
CA GLY A 176 12.09 -14.68 -16.72
C GLY A 176 11.05 -15.79 -16.49
N THR A 177 10.39 -15.82 -15.32
CA THR A 177 9.43 -16.88 -14.92
C THR A 177 7.99 -16.50 -15.20
N THR A 178 7.65 -15.20 -15.02
CA THR A 178 6.31 -14.69 -15.27
C THR A 178 6.32 -13.48 -16.21
N GLN A 179 5.15 -13.14 -16.70
CA GLN A 179 4.88 -11.90 -17.44
C GLN A 179 3.65 -11.23 -16.85
N VAL A 180 3.63 -9.90 -16.93
CA VAL A 180 2.42 -9.13 -16.58
C VAL A 180 1.39 -9.30 -17.68
N LEU A 181 0.18 -9.69 -17.29
CA LEU A 181 -0.96 -9.80 -18.19
C LEU A 181 -1.66 -8.45 -18.34
N GLU A 182 -1.99 -7.81 -17.22
CA GLU A 182 -2.51 -6.44 -17.14
C GLU A 182 -2.05 -5.78 -15.84
N SER A 183 -1.81 -4.47 -15.87
CA SER A 183 -1.42 -3.65 -14.72
C SER A 183 -2.36 -2.45 -14.53
N GLY A 184 -2.35 -1.82 -13.34
CA GLY A 184 -3.25 -0.72 -12.99
C GLY A 184 -4.72 -1.13 -13.03
N VAL A 185 -4.98 -2.40 -12.74
CA VAL A 185 -6.29 -3.03 -12.96
C VAL A 185 -7.37 -2.50 -12.03
N ARG A 186 -7.00 -2.02 -10.83
CA ARG A 186 -7.95 -1.38 -9.91
C ARG A 186 -8.57 -0.13 -10.52
N SER A 187 -7.74 0.76 -11.01
CA SER A 187 -8.21 1.99 -11.66
C SER A 187 -9.07 1.68 -12.88
N LYS A 188 -8.58 0.80 -13.74
CA LYS A 188 -9.27 0.39 -14.98
C LYS A 188 -10.64 -0.24 -14.70
N TYR A 189 -10.68 -1.25 -13.84
CA TYR A 189 -11.88 -2.06 -13.63
C TYR A 189 -12.78 -1.56 -12.50
N LEU A 190 -12.22 -1.07 -11.37
CA LEU A 190 -13.03 -0.69 -10.21
C LEU A 190 -13.51 0.76 -10.30
N LEU A 191 -12.68 1.67 -10.83
CA LEU A 191 -13.07 3.06 -11.06
C LEU A 191 -13.56 3.34 -12.48
N GLY A 192 -13.42 2.38 -13.42
CA GLY A 192 -13.82 2.55 -14.81
C GLY A 192 -12.95 3.54 -15.61
N ASN A 193 -11.79 3.93 -15.07
CA ASN A 193 -10.89 4.88 -15.70
C ASN A 193 -9.44 4.53 -15.30
N ALA A 194 -8.63 4.06 -16.25
CA ALA A 194 -7.25 3.62 -16.01
C ALA A 194 -6.34 4.71 -15.42
N ASN A 195 -6.64 5.98 -15.67
CA ASN A 195 -5.89 7.13 -15.12
C ASN A 195 -6.39 7.60 -13.75
N ALA A 196 -7.53 7.12 -13.28
CA ALA A 196 -8.06 7.51 -11.96
C ALA A 196 -7.17 6.97 -10.84
N PRO A 197 -6.87 7.75 -9.79
CA PRO A 197 -6.06 7.27 -8.68
C PRO A 197 -6.87 6.32 -7.79
N TRP A 198 -6.41 5.09 -7.65
CA TRP A 198 -6.90 4.15 -6.65
C TRP A 198 -6.05 4.25 -5.39
N TYR A 199 -6.62 4.78 -4.32
CA TYR A 199 -5.94 4.94 -3.03
C TYR A 199 -5.99 3.62 -2.22
N GLY A 200 -5.11 2.69 -2.55
CA GLY A 200 -5.10 1.32 -1.99
C GLY A 200 -4.37 1.17 -0.65
N GLY A 201 -3.64 2.17 -0.21
CA GLY A 201 -2.93 2.15 1.07
C GLY A 201 -2.63 3.55 1.58
N ALA A 202 -2.38 3.65 2.90
CA ALA A 202 -2.10 4.92 3.54
C ALA A 202 -1.06 4.79 4.67
N ALA A 203 -0.45 5.92 5.01
CA ALA A 203 0.26 6.15 6.25
C ALA A 203 -0.66 6.90 7.21
N VAL A 204 -0.73 6.43 8.43
CA VAL A 204 -1.57 7.02 9.48
C VAL A 204 -0.79 7.27 10.76
N MET A 205 -1.32 8.12 11.63
CA MET A 205 -0.86 8.28 13.02
C MET A 205 -2.06 8.26 13.95
N THR A 206 -1.91 7.62 15.11
CA THR A 206 -3.00 7.52 16.09
C THR A 206 -3.43 8.91 16.56
N THR A 207 -4.73 9.10 16.68
CA THR A 207 -5.31 10.36 17.18
C THR A 207 -4.86 10.66 18.62
N GLU A 208 -4.66 9.62 19.41
CA GLU A 208 -4.11 9.75 20.76
C GLU A 208 -2.72 10.39 20.74
N PHE A 209 -1.80 9.87 19.89
CA PHE A 209 -0.46 10.43 19.79
C PHE A 209 -0.48 11.88 19.29
N LEU A 210 -1.31 12.17 18.27
CA LEU A 210 -1.48 13.54 17.76
C LEU A 210 -1.94 14.52 18.84
N LYS A 211 -2.81 14.08 19.75
CA LYS A 211 -3.34 14.92 20.87
C LYS A 211 -2.39 15.05 22.03
N THR A 212 -1.73 13.95 22.43
CA THR A 212 -0.90 13.93 23.64
C THR A 212 0.53 14.39 23.38
N GLN A 213 1.01 14.29 22.14
CA GLN A 213 2.37 14.61 21.72
C GLN A 213 2.42 15.55 20.48
N PRO A 214 1.69 16.69 20.49
CA PRO A 214 1.53 17.53 19.27
C PRO A 214 2.86 18.09 18.77
N ALA A 215 3.81 18.40 19.66
CA ALA A 215 5.12 18.90 19.26
C ALA A 215 5.95 17.83 18.52
N ALA A 216 5.93 16.58 19.00
CA ALA A 216 6.60 15.47 18.35
C ALA A 216 5.92 15.12 17.01
N ALA A 217 4.58 15.13 16.95
CA ALA A 217 3.82 14.91 15.74
C ALA A 217 4.15 15.96 14.67
N LYS A 218 4.23 17.24 15.01
CA LYS A 218 4.62 18.32 14.08
C LYS A 218 6.03 18.08 13.50
N LYS A 219 6.98 17.69 14.31
CA LYS A 219 8.35 17.37 13.86
C LYS A 219 8.35 16.14 12.95
N TYR A 220 7.60 15.08 13.31
CA TYR A 220 7.43 13.89 12.48
C TYR A 220 6.87 14.25 11.09
N LEU A 221 5.84 15.07 11.02
CA LEU A 221 5.26 15.55 9.76
C LEU A 221 6.25 16.36 8.91
N ALA A 222 7.12 17.16 9.55
CA ALA A 222 8.18 17.88 8.83
C ALA A 222 9.20 16.91 8.20
N GLY A 223 9.61 15.87 8.93
CA GLY A 223 10.46 14.81 8.38
C GLY A 223 9.77 14.05 7.24
N MET A 224 8.47 13.76 7.40
CA MET A 224 7.67 13.14 6.34
C MET A 224 7.68 13.96 5.04
N LYS A 225 7.35 15.25 5.09
CA LYS A 225 7.35 16.11 3.90
C LYS A 225 8.66 16.03 3.14
N ARG A 226 9.77 16.13 3.86
CA ARG A 226 11.11 16.05 3.26
C ARG A 226 11.36 14.71 2.57
N GLY A 227 10.99 13.59 3.19
CA GLY A 227 11.16 12.25 2.61
C GLY A 227 10.32 12.04 1.36
N PHE A 228 9.07 12.50 1.36
CA PHE A 228 8.20 12.41 0.19
C PHE A 228 8.70 13.33 -0.95
N GLU A 229 9.20 14.52 -0.63
CA GLU A 229 9.82 15.40 -1.62
C GLU A 229 11.07 14.78 -2.24
N GLU A 230 11.92 14.14 -1.44
CA GLU A 230 13.12 13.44 -1.94
C GLU A 230 12.72 12.33 -2.93
N VAL A 231 11.74 11.50 -2.58
CA VAL A 231 11.24 10.46 -3.49
C VAL A 231 10.68 11.04 -4.78
N ARG A 232 9.95 12.17 -4.72
CA ARG A 232 9.40 12.84 -5.90
C ARG A 232 10.48 13.44 -6.80
N LYS A 233 11.54 14.00 -6.21
CA LYS A 233 12.63 14.68 -6.96
C LYS A 233 13.69 13.71 -7.48
N ASN A 234 13.95 12.64 -6.76
CA ASN A 234 15.08 11.72 -7.02
C ASN A 234 14.67 10.27 -6.80
N ILE A 235 13.74 9.78 -7.59
CA ILE A 235 13.24 8.40 -7.46
C ILE A 235 14.34 7.35 -7.61
N ASN A 236 15.33 7.57 -8.47
CA ASN A 236 16.42 6.62 -8.69
C ASN A 236 17.34 6.51 -7.46
N GLY A 237 17.72 7.64 -6.86
CA GLY A 237 18.48 7.64 -5.61
C GLY A 237 17.66 7.08 -4.44
N ALA A 238 16.37 7.44 -4.38
CA ALA A 238 15.47 6.92 -3.35
C ALA A 238 15.36 5.39 -3.37
N ARG A 239 15.29 4.77 -4.55
CA ARG A 239 15.21 3.30 -4.68
C ARG A 239 16.43 2.56 -4.15
N ALA A 240 17.59 3.19 -4.13
CA ALA A 240 18.84 2.59 -3.63
C ALA A 240 18.75 2.18 -2.15
N VAL A 241 17.79 2.69 -1.38
CA VAL A 241 17.63 2.34 0.04
C VAL A 241 16.88 1.02 0.27
N PHE A 242 16.16 0.48 -0.74
CA PHE A 242 15.37 -0.73 -0.58
C PHE A 242 16.12 -1.92 0.05
N PRO A 243 17.36 -2.23 -0.35
CA PRO A 243 18.09 -3.36 0.22
C PRO A 243 18.30 -3.29 1.73
N SER A 244 18.31 -2.09 2.31
CA SER A 244 18.48 -1.90 3.76
C SER A 244 17.23 -2.24 4.58
N TYR A 245 16.04 -2.26 3.97
CA TYR A 245 14.74 -2.42 4.67
C TYR A 245 13.90 -3.59 4.17
N THR A 246 14.27 -4.14 3.01
CA THR A 246 13.55 -5.22 2.36
C THR A 246 14.53 -6.32 1.95
N THR A 247 14.04 -7.34 1.26
CA THR A 247 14.87 -8.36 0.61
C THR A 247 15.15 -8.04 -0.87
N PHE A 248 14.88 -6.81 -1.31
CA PHE A 248 15.09 -6.38 -2.69
C PHE A 248 16.57 -6.10 -2.90
N ASP A 249 17.17 -6.71 -3.92
CA ASP A 249 18.51 -6.36 -4.35
C ASP A 249 18.49 -5.04 -5.18
N VAL A 250 19.66 -4.53 -5.52
CA VAL A 250 19.81 -3.28 -6.27
C VAL A 250 19.12 -3.35 -7.64
N LYS A 251 19.25 -4.47 -8.35
CA LYS A 251 18.66 -4.66 -9.68
C LYS A 251 17.13 -4.63 -9.61
N LEU A 252 16.54 -5.29 -8.61
CA LEU A 252 15.10 -5.24 -8.38
C LEU A 252 14.67 -3.83 -7.98
N ALA A 253 15.38 -3.19 -7.06
CA ALA A 253 15.09 -1.84 -6.60
C ALA A 253 15.01 -0.82 -7.75
N GLU A 254 15.97 -0.88 -8.69
CA GLU A 254 16.00 -0.01 -9.88
C GLU A 254 14.85 -0.30 -10.86
N ALA A 255 14.42 -1.56 -10.96
CA ALA A 255 13.40 -1.99 -11.91
C ALA A 255 11.94 -1.78 -11.43
N ILE A 256 11.70 -1.60 -10.13
CA ILE A 256 10.36 -1.34 -9.59
C ILE A 256 9.79 -0.04 -10.18
N PRO A 257 8.55 -0.03 -10.70
CA PRO A 257 7.92 1.19 -11.21
C PRO A 257 7.84 2.29 -10.14
N PRO A 258 7.87 3.58 -10.54
CA PRO A 258 7.65 4.68 -9.61
C PRO A 258 6.23 4.62 -9.02
N ILE A 259 6.13 4.87 -7.71
CA ILE A 259 4.86 4.92 -7.00
C ILE A 259 4.54 6.38 -6.68
N SER A 260 3.30 6.76 -6.89
CA SER A 260 2.81 8.09 -6.59
C SER A 260 2.17 8.16 -5.21
N TYR A 261 2.30 9.31 -4.57
CA TYR A 261 1.83 9.56 -3.20
C TYR A 261 1.15 10.92 -3.12
N THR A 262 0.14 11.02 -2.25
CA THR A 262 -0.53 12.26 -1.88
C THR A 262 -0.38 12.46 -0.38
N LEU A 263 0.19 13.59 0.04
CA LEU A 263 0.30 13.98 1.46
C LEU A 263 -1.01 14.61 1.93
N TYR A 264 -1.21 14.66 3.25
CA TYR A 264 -2.44 15.18 3.88
C TYR A 264 -2.83 16.60 3.44
N ASP A 265 -1.87 17.44 3.10
CA ASP A 265 -2.06 18.83 2.64
C ASP A 265 -2.02 19.00 1.11
N ASP A 266 -1.75 17.92 0.36
CA ASP A 266 -1.76 17.90 -1.10
C ASP A 266 -3.10 17.40 -1.69
N PHE A 267 -3.97 16.77 -0.88
CA PHE A 267 -5.23 16.19 -1.37
C PHE A 267 -6.14 17.23 -2.00
N GLN A 268 -6.43 17.05 -3.27
CA GLN A 268 -7.41 17.85 -4.00
C GLN A 268 -8.84 17.27 -3.79
N PRO A 269 -9.91 18.05 -4.02
CA PRO A 269 -11.27 17.52 -3.94
C PRO A 269 -11.54 16.31 -4.83
N SER A 270 -10.86 16.20 -5.98
CA SER A 270 -10.92 15.04 -6.86
C SER A 270 -10.31 13.79 -6.20
N ASP A 271 -9.18 13.94 -5.51
CA ASP A 271 -8.49 12.85 -4.83
C ASP A 271 -9.37 12.27 -3.72
N LEU A 272 -9.98 13.15 -2.93
CA LEU A 272 -10.92 12.75 -1.89
C LEU A 272 -12.13 11.99 -2.44
N ARG A 273 -12.67 12.40 -3.60
CA ARG A 273 -13.76 11.65 -4.26
C ARG A 273 -13.33 10.24 -4.65
N TYR A 274 -12.13 10.08 -5.21
CA TYR A 274 -11.63 8.75 -5.59
C TYR A 274 -11.29 7.89 -4.36
N PHE A 275 -10.73 8.49 -3.33
CA PHE A 275 -10.48 7.75 -2.08
C PHE A 275 -11.79 7.34 -1.40
N GLN A 276 -12.79 8.24 -1.38
CA GLN A 276 -14.13 7.92 -0.87
C GLN A 276 -14.79 6.81 -1.70
N ALA A 277 -14.68 6.84 -3.03
CA ALA A 277 -15.22 5.80 -3.90
C ALA A 277 -14.64 4.41 -3.60
N ASN A 278 -13.35 4.34 -3.23
CA ASN A 278 -12.76 3.09 -2.74
C ASN A 278 -13.48 2.59 -1.48
N TYR A 279 -13.70 3.45 -0.49
CA TYR A 279 -14.37 3.08 0.76
C TYR A 279 -15.85 2.76 0.55
N ASP A 280 -16.52 3.49 -0.32
CA ASP A 280 -17.93 3.24 -0.67
C ASP A 280 -18.10 1.89 -1.39
N LEU A 281 -17.11 1.47 -2.18
CA LEU A 281 -17.07 0.13 -2.77
C LEU A 281 -17.05 -0.96 -1.69
N PHE A 282 -16.17 -0.85 -0.68
CA PHE A 282 -16.09 -1.81 0.41
C PHE A 282 -17.35 -1.81 1.30
N LEU A 283 -18.04 -0.67 1.41
CA LEU A 283 -19.35 -0.60 2.06
C LEU A 283 -20.42 -1.32 1.23
N ALA A 284 -20.49 -1.07 -0.07
CA ALA A 284 -21.45 -1.71 -0.97
C ALA A 284 -21.31 -3.24 -0.98
N GLU A 285 -20.07 -3.72 -0.92
CA GLU A 285 -19.72 -5.14 -0.86
C GLU A 285 -19.81 -5.73 0.57
N LYS A 286 -20.34 -4.96 1.54
CA LYS A 286 -20.56 -5.38 2.94
C LYS A 286 -19.30 -5.80 3.71
N ILE A 287 -18.12 -5.38 3.24
CA ILE A 287 -16.88 -5.52 4.00
C ILE A 287 -16.86 -4.49 5.13
N PHE A 288 -17.29 -3.26 4.85
CA PHE A 288 -17.54 -2.26 5.88
C PHE A 288 -18.97 -2.36 6.39
N THR A 289 -19.15 -2.28 7.71
CA THR A 289 -20.45 -2.34 8.38
C THR A 289 -21.09 -0.95 8.54
N ARG A 290 -20.33 0.11 8.32
CA ARG A 290 -20.80 1.50 8.33
C ARG A 290 -20.02 2.35 7.34
N LYS A 291 -20.63 3.44 6.91
CA LYS A 291 -19.95 4.44 6.07
C LYS A 291 -18.83 5.13 6.85
N LEU A 292 -17.69 5.27 6.21
CA LEU A 292 -16.56 6.08 6.68
C LEU A 292 -16.45 7.32 5.78
N ASP A 293 -16.22 8.48 6.38
CA ASP A 293 -15.95 9.73 5.67
C ASP A 293 -14.45 9.98 5.62
N VAL A 294 -13.86 9.72 4.45
CA VAL A 294 -12.41 9.86 4.23
C VAL A 294 -11.92 11.28 4.54
N ALA A 295 -12.71 12.31 4.20
CA ALA A 295 -12.34 13.70 4.44
C ALA A 295 -12.19 14.01 5.94
N SER A 296 -13.02 13.40 6.79
CA SER A 296 -12.94 13.52 8.25
C SER A 296 -11.74 12.75 8.85
N MET A 297 -11.27 11.73 8.16
CA MET A 297 -10.12 10.91 8.58
C MET A 297 -8.78 11.54 8.21
N LEU A 298 -8.73 12.52 7.32
CA LEU A 298 -7.48 13.22 7.01
C LEU A 298 -6.98 14.02 8.22
N TYR A 299 -5.66 14.04 8.36
CA TYR A 299 -5.01 15.00 9.26
C TYR A 299 -5.23 16.43 8.72
N ARG A 300 -5.56 17.34 9.61
CA ARG A 300 -5.63 18.78 9.34
C ARG A 300 -4.74 19.48 10.35
N ALA A 301 -3.76 20.27 9.83
CA ALA A 301 -2.83 21.03 10.65
C ALA A 301 -3.52 22.16 11.41
#